data_def92985bd222467bf380631251abc3c
#
_entry.id   def92985bd222467bf380631251abc3c
#
_cell.length_a   1.000
_cell.length_b   1.000
_cell.length_c   1.000
_cell.angle_alpha   90.00
_cell.angle_beta   90.00
_cell.angle_gamma   90.00
#
_symmetry.space_group_name_H-M   'P 1'
#
loop_
_entity.id
_entity.type
_entity.pdbx_description
1 polymer ?
#
loop_
_entity_poly.entity_id
_entity_poly.type
_entity_poly.pdbx_seq_one_letter_code
_entity_poly.pdbx_strand_id
1 'polypeptide(L)'
;MLLDFAQWLARDVRLFNVFNYITLRAVLACLTALAISLILGPYVIRKLTAYKIGQSVRDDGPQTHLGKAGTPTMGGALILLSIGITTLLWGDLQNRYLWVVLLVTLGFGAIGWVDDYRKVVHRNPKGLSARAKLFWQSAIGLAAAAYLASISQGTPALNELIVPFFKFVAYPLGPIGFIILTYFVIVGTSNAVNLTDGLDGLAIMPTVMIGSALGIFAYVAGHSVFSKYLGLPHIPGAGELTVFCGALAGAGLGFLWFNAYPAEVFMGDVGALALGAALGTMAVIVRQEIVLFIMGGVFVAETLSVMLQVLYFKATGGKRIFRMAPLHHHYELEGWKESQVVVRFWIITMMLVLFGLSTLKLR
;
A
#
# COMPACT_ATOMS: atom_id res chain seq x y z
N MET A 1 -3.14 22.71 2.63
CA MET A 1 -4.06 23.75 2.13
C MET A 1 -5.16 24.10 3.14
N LEU A 2 -6.08 23.19 3.48
CA LEU A 2 -7.11 23.49 4.51
C LEU A 2 -6.49 23.73 5.89
N LEU A 3 -5.38 23.07 6.21
CA LEU A 3 -4.64 23.30 7.45
C LEU A 3 -4.12 24.75 7.52
N ASP A 4 -3.46 25.23 6.47
CA ASP A 4 -2.93 26.62 6.44
C ASP A 4 -4.06 27.63 6.54
N PHE A 5 -5.18 27.38 5.84
CA PHE A 5 -6.37 28.21 5.91
C PHE A 5 -7.01 28.20 7.31
N ALA A 6 -7.11 27.03 7.93
CA ALA A 6 -7.62 26.90 9.29
C ALA A 6 -6.70 27.59 10.31
N GLN A 7 -5.39 27.49 10.15
CA GLN A 7 -4.42 28.21 11.00
C GLN A 7 -4.51 29.72 10.82
N TRP A 8 -4.78 30.20 9.59
CA TRP A 8 -5.02 31.64 9.35
C TRP A 8 -6.30 32.10 10.06
N LEU A 9 -7.42 31.34 9.93
CA LEU A 9 -8.67 31.65 10.63
C LEU A 9 -8.56 31.54 12.16
N ALA A 10 -7.70 30.66 12.66
CA ALA A 10 -7.50 30.46 14.10
C ALA A 10 -6.93 31.71 14.80
N ARG A 11 -6.37 32.64 14.05
CA ARG A 11 -5.91 33.93 14.61
C ARG A 11 -7.06 34.75 15.13
N ASP A 12 -8.22 34.70 14.45
CA ASP A 12 -9.41 35.48 14.80
C ASP A 12 -10.45 34.62 15.57
N VAL A 13 -10.56 33.34 15.24
CA VAL A 13 -11.54 32.41 15.79
C VAL A 13 -10.88 31.17 16.37
N ARG A 14 -10.76 31.09 17.71
CA ARG A 14 -10.07 30.02 18.42
C ARG A 14 -10.56 28.62 18.11
N LEU A 15 -11.81 28.45 17.64
CA LEU A 15 -12.39 27.17 17.29
C LEU A 15 -11.57 26.45 16.20
N PHE A 16 -10.97 27.18 15.26
CA PHE A 16 -10.17 26.59 14.19
C PHE A 16 -8.84 25.97 14.65
N ASN A 17 -8.41 26.21 15.91
CA ASN A 17 -7.26 25.52 16.50
C ASN A 17 -7.43 23.99 16.57
N VAL A 18 -8.66 23.51 16.51
CA VAL A 18 -8.95 22.05 16.50
C VAL A 18 -8.30 21.34 15.30
N PHE A 19 -8.09 22.01 14.18
CA PHE A 19 -7.43 21.45 12.99
C PHE A 19 -5.90 21.27 13.13
N ASN A 20 -5.31 21.77 14.22
CA ASN A 20 -3.92 21.47 14.54
C ASN A 20 -3.74 20.03 15.08
N TYR A 21 -4.82 19.40 15.55
CA TYR A 21 -4.74 18.01 16.02
C TYR A 21 -4.66 17.02 14.85
N ILE A 22 -3.54 16.30 14.76
CA ILE A 22 -3.27 15.30 13.72
C ILE A 22 -4.39 14.23 13.69
N THR A 23 -4.86 13.80 14.85
CA THR A 23 -5.90 12.77 14.98
C THR A 23 -7.21 13.20 14.34
N LEU A 24 -7.64 14.45 14.55
CA LEU A 24 -8.84 14.98 13.89
C LEU A 24 -8.63 15.02 12.37
N ARG A 25 -7.49 15.55 11.91
CA ARG A 25 -7.19 15.60 10.47
C ARG A 25 -7.12 14.22 9.83
N ALA A 26 -6.61 13.22 10.53
CA ALA A 26 -6.60 11.85 10.04
C ALA A 26 -8.02 11.27 9.87
N VAL A 27 -8.92 11.53 10.83
CA VAL A 27 -10.34 11.13 10.73
C VAL A 27 -11.02 11.86 9.57
N LEU A 28 -10.83 13.17 9.47
CA LEU A 28 -11.38 13.98 8.37
C LEU A 28 -10.82 13.55 7.01
N ALA A 29 -9.54 13.20 6.95
CA ALA A 29 -8.93 12.66 5.74
C ALA A 29 -9.57 11.31 5.35
N CYS A 30 -9.81 10.42 6.31
CA CYS A 30 -10.49 9.16 6.05
C CYS A 30 -11.91 9.38 5.50
N LEU A 31 -12.70 10.23 6.15
CA LEU A 31 -14.06 10.55 5.71
C LEU A 31 -14.10 11.24 4.35
N THR A 32 -13.16 12.17 4.11
CA THR A 32 -13.07 12.90 2.84
C THR A 32 -12.71 11.95 1.69
N ALA A 33 -11.70 11.09 1.87
CA ALA A 33 -11.29 10.13 0.86
C ALA A 33 -12.39 9.10 0.58
N LEU A 34 -13.08 8.63 1.62
CA LEU A 34 -14.24 7.74 1.50
C LEU A 34 -15.34 8.42 0.69
N ALA A 35 -15.71 9.65 1.04
CA ALA A 35 -16.74 10.40 0.33
C ALA A 35 -16.37 10.63 -1.14
N ILE A 36 -15.12 11.02 -1.45
CA ILE A 36 -14.64 11.19 -2.82
C ILE A 36 -14.78 9.87 -3.60
N SER A 37 -14.34 8.75 -3.01
CA SER A 37 -14.42 7.43 -3.65
C SER A 37 -15.87 7.02 -3.92
N LEU A 38 -16.78 7.18 -2.96
CA LEU A 38 -18.19 6.81 -3.12
C LEU A 38 -18.94 7.72 -4.13
N ILE A 39 -18.66 9.02 -4.14
CA ILE A 39 -19.31 9.98 -5.04
C ILE A 39 -18.79 9.82 -6.47
N LEU A 40 -17.46 9.73 -6.64
CA LEU A 40 -16.85 9.64 -7.97
C LEU A 40 -16.84 8.21 -8.53
N GLY A 41 -16.94 7.18 -7.69
CA GLY A 41 -16.89 5.78 -8.09
C GLY A 41 -17.84 5.44 -9.24
N PRO A 42 -19.15 5.69 -9.14
CA PRO A 42 -20.09 5.36 -10.22
C PRO A 42 -19.80 6.10 -11.54
N TYR A 43 -19.25 7.33 -11.45
CA TYR A 43 -18.86 8.07 -12.65
C TYR A 43 -17.60 7.47 -13.31
N VAL A 44 -16.59 7.15 -12.51
CA VAL A 44 -15.34 6.52 -12.99
C VAL A 44 -15.65 5.16 -13.61
N ILE A 45 -16.40 4.30 -12.93
CA ILE A 45 -16.80 2.97 -13.42
C ILE A 45 -17.52 3.08 -14.76
N ARG A 46 -18.51 3.97 -14.88
CA ARG A 46 -19.23 4.18 -16.15
C ARG A 46 -18.29 4.63 -17.26
N LYS A 47 -17.33 5.52 -16.99
CA LYS A 47 -16.32 5.93 -17.99
C LYS A 47 -15.41 4.78 -18.39
N LEU A 48 -14.87 4.03 -17.45
CA LEU A 48 -14.03 2.88 -17.73
C LEU A 48 -14.77 1.82 -18.58
N THR A 49 -16.02 1.55 -18.26
CA THR A 49 -16.89 0.64 -19.04
C THR A 49 -17.15 1.17 -20.45
N ALA A 50 -17.46 2.47 -20.60
CA ALA A 50 -17.71 3.10 -21.90
C ALA A 50 -16.50 3.06 -22.83
N TYR A 51 -15.28 3.20 -22.29
CA TYR A 51 -14.05 3.04 -23.05
C TYR A 51 -13.66 1.58 -23.30
N LYS A 52 -14.52 0.60 -22.92
CA LYS A 52 -14.24 -0.85 -23.03
C LYS A 52 -12.91 -1.24 -22.38
N ILE A 53 -12.59 -0.60 -21.25
CA ILE A 53 -11.40 -0.86 -20.45
C ILE A 53 -11.68 -2.11 -19.60
N GLY A 54 -12.03 -3.23 -20.23
CA GLY A 54 -12.25 -4.51 -19.57
C GLY A 54 -11.00 -5.37 -19.56
N GLN A 55 -10.83 -6.13 -18.49
CA GLN A 55 -9.74 -7.08 -18.40
C GLN A 55 -9.96 -8.23 -19.40
N SER A 56 -8.93 -8.56 -20.19
CA SER A 56 -8.90 -9.80 -20.93
C SER A 56 -8.65 -10.94 -19.95
N VAL A 57 -9.65 -11.81 -19.76
CA VAL A 57 -9.47 -13.01 -18.93
C VAL A 57 -8.44 -13.91 -19.61
N ARG A 58 -7.48 -14.43 -18.84
CA ARG A 58 -6.49 -15.39 -19.34
C ARG A 58 -7.13 -16.76 -19.49
N ASP A 59 -6.85 -17.42 -20.60
CA ASP A 59 -7.39 -18.76 -20.89
C ASP A 59 -6.85 -19.85 -19.95
N ASP A 60 -5.73 -19.57 -19.27
CA ASP A 60 -5.01 -20.51 -18.37
C ASP A 60 -5.46 -20.36 -16.89
N GLY A 61 -6.44 -19.48 -16.58
CA GLY A 61 -6.95 -19.23 -15.23
C GLY A 61 -8.08 -20.19 -14.81
N PRO A 62 -8.54 -20.11 -13.53
CA PRO A 62 -9.71 -20.84 -13.08
C PRO A 62 -10.94 -20.48 -13.93
N GLN A 63 -11.75 -21.50 -14.33
CA GLN A 63 -12.92 -21.28 -15.18
C GLN A 63 -13.97 -20.34 -14.56
N THR A 64 -13.98 -20.22 -13.24
CA THR A 64 -14.85 -19.29 -12.50
C THR A 64 -14.62 -17.83 -12.88
N HIS A 65 -13.43 -17.48 -13.40
CA HIS A 65 -13.07 -16.12 -13.82
C HIS A 65 -13.65 -15.75 -15.20
N LEU A 66 -14.12 -16.70 -16.00
CA LEU A 66 -14.73 -16.41 -17.30
C LEU A 66 -16.00 -15.53 -17.17
N GLY A 67 -16.74 -15.64 -16.06
CA GLY A 67 -17.89 -14.80 -15.75
C GLY A 67 -17.55 -13.33 -15.45
N LYS A 68 -16.27 -13.01 -15.21
CA LYS A 68 -15.78 -11.66 -14.92
C LYS A 68 -15.34 -10.91 -16.18
N ALA A 69 -15.46 -11.53 -17.35
CA ALA A 69 -15.12 -10.90 -18.63
C ALA A 69 -15.99 -9.65 -18.85
N GLY A 70 -15.35 -8.51 -19.07
CA GLY A 70 -16.04 -7.22 -19.26
C GLY A 70 -16.08 -6.32 -18.03
N THR A 71 -15.74 -6.80 -16.82
CA THR A 71 -15.55 -5.92 -15.65
C THR A 71 -14.41 -4.95 -15.92
N PRO A 72 -14.63 -3.63 -15.76
CA PRO A 72 -13.60 -2.64 -16.02
C PRO A 72 -12.44 -2.78 -15.04
N THR A 73 -11.22 -2.52 -15.52
CA THR A 73 -9.99 -2.44 -14.72
C THR A 73 -9.51 -0.99 -14.61
N MET A 74 -8.37 -0.75 -13.96
CA MET A 74 -7.79 0.57 -13.66
C MET A 74 -8.57 1.37 -12.60
N GLY A 75 -9.39 0.71 -11.79
CA GLY A 75 -10.09 1.36 -10.66
C GLY A 75 -9.13 1.96 -9.61
N GLY A 76 -7.88 1.52 -9.58
CA GLY A 76 -6.81 2.13 -8.78
C GLY A 76 -6.63 3.63 -9.02
N ALA A 77 -7.02 4.15 -10.20
CA ALA A 77 -7.02 5.58 -10.46
C ALA A 77 -7.95 6.37 -9.52
N LEU A 78 -9.10 5.80 -9.17
CA LEU A 78 -10.03 6.37 -8.18
C LEU A 78 -9.39 6.43 -6.80
N ILE A 79 -8.68 5.37 -6.41
CA ILE A 79 -7.96 5.32 -5.12
C ILE A 79 -6.91 6.43 -5.07
N LEU A 80 -6.06 6.54 -6.10
CA LEU A 80 -4.99 7.54 -6.16
C LEU A 80 -5.50 8.98 -6.18
N LEU A 81 -6.59 9.21 -6.92
CA LEU A 81 -7.25 10.51 -6.94
C LEU A 81 -7.76 10.89 -5.53
N SER A 82 -8.43 9.95 -4.86
CA SER A 82 -8.97 10.16 -3.51
C SER A 82 -7.87 10.40 -2.49
N ILE A 83 -6.79 9.58 -2.50
CA ILE A 83 -5.62 9.76 -1.63
C ILE A 83 -4.96 11.12 -1.92
N GLY A 84 -4.68 11.41 -3.20
CA GLY A 84 -3.95 12.61 -3.60
C GLY A 84 -4.68 13.90 -3.19
N ILE A 85 -5.95 14.04 -3.57
CA ILE A 85 -6.77 15.21 -3.21
C ILE A 85 -6.84 15.35 -1.68
N THR A 86 -7.16 14.28 -0.99
CA THR A 86 -7.36 14.30 0.47
C THR A 86 -6.07 14.64 1.20
N THR A 87 -4.94 14.07 0.79
CA THR A 87 -3.64 14.36 1.38
C THR A 87 -3.24 15.84 1.19
N LEU A 88 -3.48 16.40 0.01
CA LEU A 88 -3.23 17.82 -0.27
C LEU A 88 -4.17 18.76 0.52
N LEU A 89 -5.40 18.31 0.80
CA LEU A 89 -6.35 19.12 1.59
C LEU A 89 -5.97 19.14 3.08
N TRP A 90 -5.73 17.98 3.68
CA TRP A 90 -5.62 17.83 5.14
C TRP A 90 -4.19 17.72 5.65
N GLY A 91 -3.23 17.36 4.80
CA GLY A 91 -1.84 17.21 5.16
C GLY A 91 -1.11 18.52 5.36
N ASP A 92 -0.07 18.50 6.18
CA ASP A 92 0.90 19.58 6.29
C ASP A 92 1.85 19.53 5.09
N LEU A 93 1.68 20.46 4.16
CA LEU A 93 2.45 20.51 2.91
C LEU A 93 3.91 20.96 3.11
N GLN A 94 4.30 21.38 4.31
CA GLN A 94 5.69 21.65 4.64
C GLN A 94 6.42 20.39 5.09
N ASN A 95 5.71 19.29 5.33
CA ASN A 95 6.27 18.05 5.80
C ASN A 95 6.91 17.24 4.66
N ARG A 96 8.22 16.97 4.78
CA ARG A 96 9.01 16.25 3.76
C ARG A 96 8.58 14.79 3.61
N TYR A 97 8.24 14.11 4.70
CA TYR A 97 7.82 12.70 4.67
C TYR A 97 6.50 12.52 3.93
N LEU A 98 5.57 13.48 4.10
CA LEU A 98 4.29 13.48 3.38
C LEU A 98 4.50 13.52 1.87
N TRP A 99 5.40 14.38 1.39
CA TRP A 99 5.73 14.46 -0.04
C TRP A 99 6.42 13.19 -0.55
N VAL A 100 7.31 12.59 0.23
CA VAL A 100 7.98 11.35 -0.19
C VAL A 100 6.95 10.24 -0.40
N VAL A 101 6.07 9.99 0.57
CA VAL A 101 5.08 8.92 0.45
C VAL A 101 4.09 9.22 -0.68
N LEU A 102 3.64 10.45 -0.83
CA LEU A 102 2.70 10.85 -1.90
C LEU A 102 3.34 10.69 -3.28
N LEU A 103 4.56 11.19 -3.49
CA LEU A 103 5.24 11.12 -4.78
C LEU A 103 5.62 9.69 -5.17
N VAL A 104 6.06 8.86 -4.22
CA VAL A 104 6.31 7.43 -4.47
C VAL A 104 5.01 6.72 -4.86
N THR A 105 3.93 6.96 -4.12
CA THR A 105 2.61 6.38 -4.40
C THR A 105 2.13 6.73 -5.81
N LEU A 106 2.17 8.02 -6.16
CA LEU A 106 1.76 8.49 -7.48
C LEU A 106 2.69 8.02 -8.59
N GLY A 107 4.01 7.96 -8.33
CA GLY A 107 5.00 7.47 -9.28
C GLY A 107 4.82 6.00 -9.63
N PHE A 108 4.60 5.15 -8.61
CA PHE A 108 4.29 3.73 -8.84
C PHE A 108 2.92 3.54 -9.50
N GLY A 109 1.95 4.38 -9.14
CA GLY A 109 0.66 4.44 -9.81
C GLY A 109 0.78 4.81 -11.30
N ALA A 110 1.66 5.73 -11.66
CA ALA A 110 1.93 6.08 -13.05
C ALA A 110 2.54 4.92 -13.84
N ILE A 111 3.45 4.13 -13.22
CA ILE A 111 3.97 2.90 -13.84
C ILE A 111 2.82 1.93 -14.11
N GLY A 112 1.96 1.69 -13.12
CA GLY A 112 0.78 0.83 -13.25
C GLY A 112 -0.19 1.34 -14.32
N TRP A 113 -0.42 2.65 -14.35
CA TRP A 113 -1.24 3.28 -15.39
C TRP A 113 -0.73 2.98 -16.79
N VAL A 114 0.57 3.16 -17.05
CA VAL A 114 1.16 2.88 -18.36
C VAL A 114 1.05 1.39 -18.70
N ASP A 115 1.22 0.50 -17.71
CA ASP A 115 1.08 -0.95 -17.91
C ASP A 115 -0.35 -1.32 -18.30
N ASP A 116 -1.33 -0.91 -17.51
CA ASP A 116 -2.75 -1.19 -17.75
C ASP A 116 -3.25 -0.52 -19.04
N TYR A 117 -2.84 0.71 -19.31
CA TYR A 117 -3.20 1.42 -20.54
C TYR A 117 -2.73 0.65 -21.79
N ARG A 118 -1.49 0.11 -21.79
CA ARG A 118 -0.99 -0.73 -22.88
C ARG A 118 -1.77 -2.03 -23.03
N LYS A 119 -2.12 -2.68 -21.93
CA LYS A 119 -2.90 -3.93 -21.96
C LYS A 119 -4.28 -3.71 -22.57
N VAL A 120 -4.93 -2.62 -22.22
CA VAL A 120 -6.33 -2.38 -22.54
C VAL A 120 -6.51 -1.62 -23.85
N VAL A 121 -5.88 -0.44 -23.99
CA VAL A 121 -6.07 0.44 -25.14
C VAL A 121 -5.33 -0.06 -26.38
N HIS A 122 -4.09 -0.50 -26.20
CA HIS A 122 -3.31 -1.09 -27.30
C HIS A 122 -3.55 -2.59 -27.50
N ARG A 123 -4.46 -3.19 -26.68
CA ARG A 123 -4.77 -4.64 -26.73
C ARG A 123 -3.51 -5.51 -26.72
N ASN A 124 -2.48 -5.06 -26.00
CA ASN A 124 -1.23 -5.79 -25.85
C ASN A 124 -1.25 -6.54 -24.50
N PRO A 125 -1.54 -7.83 -24.47
CA PRO A 125 -1.67 -8.58 -23.20
C PRO A 125 -0.38 -8.60 -22.38
N LYS A 126 0.76 -8.28 -22.96
CA LYS A 126 2.07 -8.23 -22.29
C LYS A 126 2.29 -6.93 -21.52
N GLY A 127 1.53 -5.85 -21.81
CA GLY A 127 1.69 -4.56 -21.15
C GLY A 127 3.11 -3.97 -21.27
N LEU A 128 3.65 -3.49 -20.15
CA LEU A 128 5.06 -3.13 -20.02
C LEU A 128 5.91 -4.39 -19.89
N SER A 129 7.09 -4.40 -20.52
CA SER A 129 8.04 -5.48 -20.29
C SER A 129 8.47 -5.51 -18.81
N ALA A 130 8.69 -6.71 -18.25
CA ALA A 130 9.11 -6.86 -16.84
C ALA A 130 10.39 -6.05 -16.52
N ARG A 131 11.32 -5.96 -17.49
CA ARG A 131 12.54 -5.14 -17.35
C ARG A 131 12.25 -3.65 -17.27
N ALA A 132 11.36 -3.13 -18.11
CA ALA A 132 10.98 -1.72 -18.09
C ALA A 132 10.21 -1.37 -16.81
N LYS A 133 9.30 -2.25 -16.38
CA LYS A 133 8.56 -2.10 -15.12
C LYS A 133 9.52 -2.03 -13.92
N LEU A 134 10.43 -2.99 -13.82
CA LEU A 134 11.43 -3.03 -12.75
C LEU A 134 12.39 -1.83 -12.81
N PHE A 135 12.80 -1.39 -14.00
CA PHE A 135 13.66 -0.21 -14.16
C PHE A 135 13.04 1.05 -13.57
N TRP A 136 11.78 1.35 -13.92
CA TRP A 136 11.10 2.54 -13.39
C TRP A 136 10.78 2.43 -11.91
N GLN A 137 10.39 1.25 -11.41
CA GLN A 137 10.22 1.00 -9.98
C GLN A 137 11.54 1.20 -9.23
N SER A 138 12.66 0.72 -9.79
CA SER A 138 13.98 0.90 -9.22
C SER A 138 14.42 2.35 -9.21
N ALA A 139 14.17 3.10 -10.28
CA ALA A 139 14.51 4.51 -10.36
C ALA A 139 13.80 5.32 -9.28
N ILE A 140 12.49 5.14 -9.13
CA ILE A 140 11.71 5.85 -8.10
C ILE A 140 12.09 5.36 -6.70
N GLY A 141 12.21 4.05 -6.49
CA GLY A 141 12.55 3.46 -5.19
C GLY A 141 13.93 3.89 -4.70
N LEU A 142 14.95 3.90 -5.57
CA LEU A 142 16.30 4.36 -5.23
C LEU A 142 16.35 5.87 -4.99
N ALA A 143 15.61 6.67 -5.78
CA ALA A 143 15.53 8.11 -5.56
C ALA A 143 14.92 8.43 -4.19
N ALA A 144 13.83 7.74 -3.83
CA ALA A 144 13.20 7.87 -2.50
C ALA A 144 14.16 7.42 -1.38
N ALA A 145 14.83 6.28 -1.56
CA ALA A 145 15.80 5.75 -0.59
C ALA A 145 16.97 6.70 -0.37
N ALA A 146 17.56 7.24 -1.45
CA ALA A 146 18.66 8.21 -1.38
C ALA A 146 18.20 9.51 -0.69
N TYR A 147 17.00 10.01 -1.01
CA TYR A 147 16.47 11.19 -0.36
C TYR A 147 16.22 10.96 1.14
N LEU A 148 15.59 9.84 1.52
CA LEU A 148 15.38 9.48 2.92
C LEU A 148 16.71 9.32 3.68
N ALA A 149 17.73 8.71 3.05
CA ALA A 149 19.06 8.62 3.63
C ALA A 149 19.71 10.01 3.84
N SER A 150 19.50 10.94 2.92
CA SER A 150 20.07 12.30 3.02
C SER A 150 19.46 13.11 4.17
N ILE A 151 18.15 12.99 4.40
CA ILE A 151 17.48 13.70 5.51
C ILE A 151 17.68 13.04 6.87
N SER A 152 18.17 11.80 6.89
CA SER A 152 18.52 11.05 8.13
C SER A 152 19.95 11.33 8.60
N GLN A 153 20.76 12.06 7.84
CA GLN A 153 22.13 12.36 8.20
C GLN A 153 22.19 13.12 9.53
N GLY A 154 23.07 12.67 10.44
CA GLY A 154 23.18 13.25 11.77
C GLY A 154 22.30 12.62 12.86
N THR A 155 21.41 11.71 12.50
CA THR A 155 20.57 10.97 13.47
C THR A 155 20.78 9.47 13.28
N PRO A 156 21.76 8.84 13.97
CA PRO A 156 22.10 7.41 13.77
C PRO A 156 20.91 6.47 13.88
N ALA A 157 20.00 6.71 14.83
CA ALA A 157 18.79 5.93 15.03
C ALA A 157 17.87 5.87 13.81
N LEU A 158 18.01 6.81 12.86
CA LEU A 158 17.25 6.81 11.61
C LEU A 158 17.86 5.92 10.51
N ASN A 159 19.03 5.32 10.74
CA ASN A 159 19.70 4.40 9.81
C ASN A 159 19.90 3.01 10.43
N GLU A 160 19.11 2.65 11.44
CA GLU A 160 19.16 1.35 12.10
C GLU A 160 17.96 0.50 11.70
N LEU A 161 18.17 -0.79 11.52
CA LEU A 161 17.10 -1.78 11.41
C LEU A 161 16.66 -2.19 12.81
N ILE A 162 15.42 -1.94 13.13
CA ILE A 162 14.86 -2.25 14.45
C ILE A 162 14.27 -3.66 14.42
N VAL A 163 14.73 -4.51 15.35
CA VAL A 163 14.20 -5.86 15.51
C VAL A 163 13.04 -5.83 16.52
N PRO A 164 11.79 -6.13 16.09
CA PRO A 164 10.66 -6.16 17.00
C PRO A 164 10.86 -7.23 18.09
N PHE A 165 10.19 -7.07 19.23
CA PHE A 165 10.28 -7.92 20.43
C PHE A 165 11.60 -7.87 21.21
N PHE A 166 12.68 -7.32 20.66
CA PHE A 166 13.98 -7.23 21.33
C PHE A 166 14.35 -5.78 21.59
N LYS A 167 14.15 -5.30 22.82
CA LYS A 167 14.23 -3.90 23.22
C LYS A 167 15.56 -3.19 22.87
N PHE A 168 16.65 -3.92 22.83
CA PHE A 168 18.00 -3.34 22.63
C PHE A 168 18.66 -3.83 21.35
N VAL A 169 17.91 -4.50 20.47
CA VAL A 169 18.45 -5.02 19.22
C VAL A 169 18.07 -4.08 18.08
N ALA A 170 18.98 -3.18 17.78
CA ALA A 170 18.97 -2.37 16.58
C ALA A 170 20.27 -2.61 15.82
N TYR A 171 20.15 -2.91 14.53
CA TYR A 171 21.32 -3.18 13.69
C TYR A 171 21.68 -1.94 12.86
N PRO A 172 22.88 -1.36 13.04
CA PRO A 172 23.29 -0.18 12.29
C PRO A 172 23.55 -0.56 10.83
N LEU A 173 22.73 -0.05 9.92
CA LEU A 173 22.85 -0.32 8.48
C LEU A 173 23.83 0.62 7.79
N GLY A 174 24.03 1.79 8.36
CA GLY A 174 24.69 2.90 7.68
C GLY A 174 23.88 3.40 6.46
N PRO A 175 24.35 4.46 5.79
CA PRO A 175 23.60 5.06 4.68
C PRO A 175 23.37 4.10 3.49
N ILE A 176 24.39 3.33 3.13
CA ILE A 176 24.32 2.40 1.98
C ILE A 176 23.38 1.23 2.29
N GLY A 177 23.55 0.60 3.45
CA GLY A 177 22.67 -0.50 3.87
C GLY A 177 21.22 -0.06 4.00
N PHE A 178 21.00 1.16 4.49
CA PHE A 178 19.67 1.77 4.55
C PHE A 178 19.06 1.97 3.16
N ILE A 179 19.81 2.49 2.18
CA ILE A 179 19.33 2.65 0.81
C ILE A 179 18.94 1.30 0.21
N ILE A 180 19.80 0.28 0.39
CA ILE A 180 19.52 -1.08 -0.13
C ILE A 180 18.26 -1.65 0.50
N LEU A 181 18.12 -1.60 1.82
CA LEU A 181 16.95 -2.09 2.54
C LEU A 181 15.68 -1.36 2.07
N THR A 182 15.71 -0.03 2.04
CA THR A 182 14.61 0.83 1.60
C THR A 182 14.13 0.46 0.20
N TYR A 183 15.08 0.28 -0.73
CA TYR A 183 14.78 -0.15 -2.10
C TYR A 183 14.02 -1.47 -2.11
N PHE A 184 14.53 -2.50 -1.41
CA PHE A 184 13.88 -3.81 -1.38
C PHE A 184 12.51 -3.76 -0.69
N VAL A 185 12.35 -2.96 0.35
CA VAL A 185 11.07 -2.81 1.04
C VAL A 185 10.04 -2.15 0.12
N ILE A 186 10.37 -1.02 -0.52
CA ILE A 186 9.42 -0.30 -1.40
C ILE A 186 9.06 -1.15 -2.63
N VAL A 187 10.05 -1.62 -3.38
CA VAL A 187 9.82 -2.37 -4.61
C VAL A 187 9.24 -3.74 -4.32
N GLY A 188 9.72 -4.40 -3.27
CA GLY A 188 9.24 -5.72 -2.85
C GLY A 188 7.77 -5.68 -2.44
N THR A 189 7.38 -4.74 -1.57
CA THR A 189 5.99 -4.60 -1.12
C THR A 189 5.07 -4.20 -2.27
N SER A 190 5.52 -3.31 -3.16
CA SER A 190 4.78 -2.93 -4.36
C SER A 190 4.40 -4.14 -5.22
N ASN A 191 5.38 -4.99 -5.52
CA ASN A 191 5.13 -6.18 -6.33
C ASN A 191 4.37 -7.27 -5.56
N ALA A 192 4.53 -7.36 -4.25
CA ALA A 192 3.81 -8.32 -3.42
C ALA A 192 2.31 -8.02 -3.37
N VAL A 193 1.93 -6.75 -3.20
CA VAL A 193 0.51 -6.34 -3.27
C VAL A 193 -0.05 -6.60 -4.67
N ASN A 194 0.73 -6.31 -5.72
CA ASN A 194 0.31 -6.54 -7.10
C ASN A 194 0.09 -8.04 -7.41
N LEU A 195 0.93 -8.93 -6.90
CA LEU A 195 0.74 -10.38 -7.04
C LEU A 195 -0.48 -10.91 -6.26
N THR A 196 -0.87 -10.23 -5.19
CA THR A 196 -2.02 -10.62 -4.35
C THR A 196 -3.35 -10.13 -4.94
N ASP A 197 -3.33 -9.12 -5.83
CA ASP A 197 -4.53 -8.53 -6.45
C ASP A 197 -5.12 -9.43 -7.55
N GLY A 198 -5.46 -10.67 -7.18
CA GLY A 198 -6.01 -11.68 -8.10
C GLY A 198 -7.48 -12.01 -7.90
N LEU A 199 -8.07 -11.66 -6.76
CA LEU A 199 -9.48 -11.90 -6.42
C LEU A 199 -10.16 -10.62 -5.93
N ASP A 200 -11.49 -10.56 -6.09
CA ASP A 200 -12.32 -9.40 -5.74
C ASP A 200 -12.17 -9.03 -4.26
N GLY A 201 -11.64 -7.83 -3.98
CA GLY A 201 -11.43 -7.33 -2.62
C GLY A 201 -10.23 -7.91 -1.87
N LEU A 202 -9.49 -8.86 -2.45
CA LEU A 202 -8.43 -9.58 -1.74
C LEU A 202 -7.29 -8.68 -1.30
N ALA A 203 -6.75 -7.83 -2.16
CA ALA A 203 -5.58 -7.01 -1.86
C ALA A 203 -5.92 -5.70 -1.11
N ILE A 204 -7.10 -5.11 -1.40
CA ILE A 204 -7.43 -3.79 -0.88
C ILE A 204 -7.66 -3.77 0.63
N MET A 205 -8.39 -4.73 1.19
CA MET A 205 -8.69 -4.75 2.62
C MET A 205 -7.44 -5.01 3.49
N PRO A 206 -6.57 -5.98 3.19
CA PRO A 206 -5.26 -6.11 3.83
C PRO A 206 -4.45 -4.82 3.77
N THR A 207 -4.42 -4.12 2.63
CA THR A 207 -3.74 -2.84 2.49
C THR A 207 -4.30 -1.77 3.44
N VAL A 208 -5.62 -1.68 3.57
CA VAL A 208 -6.30 -0.77 4.52
C VAL A 208 -5.92 -1.11 5.97
N MET A 209 -5.95 -2.39 6.34
CA MET A 209 -5.60 -2.83 7.69
C MET A 209 -4.14 -2.50 8.04
N ILE A 210 -3.20 -2.84 7.17
CA ILE A 210 -1.76 -2.59 7.36
C ILE A 210 -1.47 -1.08 7.35
N GLY A 211 -2.05 -0.33 6.40
CA GLY A 211 -1.90 1.12 6.32
C GLY A 211 -2.41 1.82 7.57
N SER A 212 -3.56 1.37 8.11
CA SER A 212 -4.09 1.90 9.38
C SER A 212 -3.17 1.61 10.56
N ALA A 213 -2.59 0.41 10.64
CA ALA A 213 -1.63 0.07 11.68
C ALA A 213 -0.34 0.89 11.55
N LEU A 214 0.19 1.07 10.33
CA LEU A 214 1.33 1.96 10.10
C LEU A 214 1.04 3.41 10.47
N GLY A 215 -0.21 3.86 10.33
CA GLY A 215 -0.67 5.16 10.82
C GLY A 215 -0.54 5.29 12.35
N ILE A 216 -0.84 4.24 13.10
CA ILE A 216 -0.62 4.21 14.56
C ILE A 216 0.88 4.30 14.87
N PHE A 217 1.73 3.52 14.18
CA PHE A 217 3.18 3.62 14.35
C PHE A 217 3.70 5.01 14.00
N ALA A 218 3.19 5.64 12.93
CA ALA A 218 3.57 6.98 12.52
C ALA A 218 3.21 8.02 13.59
N TYR A 219 2.00 7.95 14.12
CA TYR A 219 1.55 8.83 15.19
C TYR A 219 2.43 8.71 16.45
N VAL A 220 2.72 7.47 16.85
CA VAL A 220 3.55 7.18 18.03
C VAL A 220 5.00 7.61 17.81
N ALA A 221 5.61 7.26 16.68
CA ALA A 221 7.00 7.62 16.36
C ALA A 221 7.19 9.13 16.22
N GLY A 222 6.16 9.84 15.73
CA GLY A 222 6.18 11.29 15.59
C GLY A 222 5.97 12.05 16.91
N HIS A 223 5.51 11.39 17.98
CA HIS A 223 5.21 12.03 19.26
C HIS A 223 6.30 11.75 20.29
N SER A 224 6.98 12.79 20.77
CA SER A 224 8.16 12.68 21.65
C SER A 224 7.91 11.89 22.95
N VAL A 225 6.72 12.06 23.55
CA VAL A 225 6.38 11.35 24.81
C VAL A 225 6.03 9.89 24.53
N PHE A 226 5.22 9.61 23.53
CA PHE A 226 4.81 8.23 23.23
C PHE A 226 5.95 7.39 22.66
N SER A 227 6.79 7.95 21.81
CA SER A 227 7.97 7.25 21.29
C SER A 227 8.91 6.85 22.44
N LYS A 228 9.21 7.78 23.36
CA LYS A 228 10.03 7.50 24.54
C LYS A 228 9.41 6.44 25.45
N TYR A 229 8.09 6.54 25.73
CA TYR A 229 7.37 5.60 26.59
C TYR A 229 7.37 4.17 26.02
N LEU A 230 7.23 4.05 24.71
CA LEU A 230 7.19 2.76 24.00
C LEU A 230 8.56 2.27 23.54
N GLY A 231 9.64 3.03 23.76
CA GLY A 231 10.99 2.66 23.36
C GLY A 231 11.21 2.69 21.83
N LEU A 232 10.41 3.47 21.13
CA LEU A 232 10.56 3.69 19.68
C LEU A 232 11.48 4.88 19.40
N PRO A 233 12.18 4.91 18.24
CA PRO A 233 12.89 6.12 17.84
C PRO A 233 11.89 7.26 17.63
N HIS A 234 12.22 8.42 18.18
CA HIS A 234 11.44 9.64 17.90
C HIS A 234 11.83 10.16 16.49
N ILE A 235 10.84 10.25 15.62
CA ILE A 235 11.01 10.70 14.22
C ILE A 235 10.16 11.96 14.04
N PRO A 236 10.74 13.15 14.26
CA PRO A 236 10.01 14.42 14.14
C PRO A 236 9.36 14.54 12.76
N GLY A 237 8.05 14.84 12.74
CA GLY A 237 7.28 14.97 11.51
C GLY A 237 6.66 13.67 10.98
N ALA A 238 7.08 12.49 11.43
CA ALA A 238 6.48 11.23 11.00
C ALA A 238 4.99 11.12 11.36
N GLY A 239 4.55 11.77 12.43
CA GLY A 239 3.15 11.81 12.85
C GLY A 239 2.19 12.29 11.76
N GLU A 240 2.64 13.13 10.85
CA GLU A 240 1.85 13.64 9.74
C GLU A 240 1.41 12.54 8.75
N LEU A 241 2.19 11.45 8.65
CA LEU A 241 1.81 10.29 7.85
C LEU A 241 0.50 9.63 8.31
N THR A 242 0.05 9.87 9.56
CA THR A 242 -1.25 9.41 10.05
C THR A 242 -2.40 9.99 9.21
N VAL A 243 -2.25 11.22 8.70
CA VAL A 243 -3.23 11.86 7.81
C VAL A 243 -3.26 11.14 6.45
N PHE A 244 -2.10 10.82 5.90
CA PHE A 244 -1.99 10.01 4.68
C PHE A 244 -2.59 8.60 4.87
N CYS A 245 -2.32 7.96 6.01
CA CYS A 245 -2.92 6.65 6.34
C CYS A 245 -4.44 6.73 6.46
N GLY A 246 -4.97 7.81 7.02
CA GLY A 246 -6.41 8.07 7.02
C GLY A 246 -6.98 8.20 5.61
N ALA A 247 -6.32 8.97 4.74
CA ALA A 247 -6.70 9.09 3.33
C ALA A 247 -6.66 7.73 2.60
N LEU A 248 -5.60 6.93 2.82
CA LEU A 248 -5.47 5.59 2.27
C LEU A 248 -6.61 4.66 2.75
N ALA A 249 -6.91 4.68 4.05
CA ALA A 249 -7.97 3.87 4.62
C ALA A 249 -9.34 4.25 4.04
N GLY A 250 -9.66 5.54 3.99
CA GLY A 250 -10.91 6.02 3.42
C GLY A 250 -11.06 5.72 1.93
N ALA A 251 -10.00 5.97 1.14
CA ALA A 251 -9.99 5.66 -0.28
C ALA A 251 -10.12 4.15 -0.55
N GLY A 252 -9.40 3.34 0.24
CA GLY A 252 -9.44 1.88 0.14
C GLY A 252 -10.79 1.30 0.49
N LEU A 253 -11.42 1.76 1.59
CA LEU A 253 -12.78 1.34 1.96
C LEU A 253 -13.82 1.78 0.94
N GLY A 254 -13.70 3.02 0.41
CA GLY A 254 -14.60 3.51 -0.63
C GLY A 254 -14.44 2.76 -1.95
N PHE A 255 -13.22 2.35 -2.30
CA PHE A 255 -12.99 1.48 -3.45
C PHE A 255 -13.53 0.06 -3.22
N LEU A 256 -13.33 -0.50 -2.02
CA LEU A 256 -13.84 -1.83 -1.65
C LEU A 256 -15.35 -1.94 -1.83
N TRP A 257 -16.09 -0.85 -1.64
CA TRP A 257 -17.54 -0.81 -1.89
C TRP A 257 -17.91 -1.32 -3.30
N PHE A 258 -17.09 -1.01 -4.29
CA PHE A 258 -17.29 -1.41 -5.69
C PHE A 258 -16.46 -2.64 -6.09
N ASN A 259 -15.42 -2.97 -5.32
CA ASN A 259 -14.51 -4.09 -5.61
C ASN A 259 -14.83 -5.35 -4.80
N ALA A 260 -15.78 -5.29 -3.84
CA ALA A 260 -16.25 -6.48 -3.12
C ALA A 260 -16.95 -7.45 -4.08
N TYR A 261 -16.81 -8.74 -3.81
CA TYR A 261 -17.41 -9.79 -4.65
C TYR A 261 -18.96 -9.71 -4.72
N PRO A 262 -19.58 -9.71 -5.90
CA PRO A 262 -18.96 -9.65 -7.25
C PRO A 262 -18.54 -8.24 -7.63
N ALA A 263 -17.28 -8.07 -8.05
CA ALA A 263 -16.69 -6.75 -8.27
C ALA A 263 -17.29 -6.03 -9.49
N GLU A 264 -17.61 -4.75 -9.30
CA GLU A 264 -18.02 -3.82 -10.37
C GLU A 264 -16.81 -3.21 -11.09
N VAL A 265 -15.61 -3.22 -10.46
CA VAL A 265 -14.37 -2.68 -10.99
C VAL A 265 -13.16 -3.37 -10.36
N PHE A 266 -12.13 -3.65 -11.16
CA PHE A 266 -10.85 -4.16 -10.68
C PHE A 266 -9.86 -3.04 -10.41
N MET A 267 -8.99 -3.24 -9.42
CA MET A 267 -7.99 -2.26 -9.02
C MET A 267 -6.94 -2.04 -10.12
N GLY A 268 -6.43 -3.11 -10.68
CA GLY A 268 -5.37 -3.10 -11.69
C GLY A 268 -4.00 -2.73 -11.14
N ASP A 269 -3.00 -2.76 -12.02
CA ASP A 269 -1.62 -2.44 -11.67
C ASP A 269 -1.47 -1.00 -11.16
N VAL A 270 -2.35 -0.08 -11.59
CA VAL A 270 -2.41 1.32 -11.12
C VAL A 270 -2.51 1.39 -9.61
N GLY A 271 -3.49 0.69 -9.03
CA GLY A 271 -3.73 0.71 -7.59
C GLY A 271 -2.78 -0.19 -6.82
N ALA A 272 -2.61 -1.43 -7.30
CA ALA A 272 -1.85 -2.43 -6.58
C ALA A 272 -0.38 -2.05 -6.37
N LEU A 273 0.30 -1.57 -7.43
CA LEU A 273 1.69 -1.11 -7.32
C LEU A 273 1.83 0.11 -6.42
N ALA A 274 0.92 1.07 -6.56
CA ALA A 274 0.95 2.31 -5.79
C ALA A 274 0.75 2.07 -4.30
N LEU A 275 -0.27 1.28 -3.95
CA LEU A 275 -0.59 0.98 -2.55
C LEU A 275 0.52 0.18 -1.87
N GLY A 276 1.08 -0.81 -2.55
CA GLY A 276 2.21 -1.56 -2.02
C GLY A 276 3.45 -0.67 -1.80
N ALA A 277 3.75 0.23 -2.74
CA ALA A 277 4.85 1.18 -2.60
C ALA A 277 4.59 2.18 -1.46
N ALA A 278 3.34 2.62 -1.27
CA ALA A 278 2.94 3.46 -0.14
C ALA A 278 3.21 2.77 1.20
N LEU A 279 2.76 1.51 1.38
CA LEU A 279 3.01 0.73 2.59
C LEU A 279 4.51 0.59 2.87
N GLY A 280 5.30 0.22 1.85
CA GLY A 280 6.75 0.09 1.97
C GLY A 280 7.43 1.39 2.38
N THR A 281 7.05 2.51 1.75
CA THR A 281 7.60 3.83 2.05
C THR A 281 7.26 4.28 3.47
N MET A 282 6.01 4.10 3.90
CA MET A 282 5.59 4.41 5.27
C MET A 282 6.38 3.60 6.30
N ALA A 283 6.50 2.28 6.09
CA ALA A 283 7.23 1.42 7.01
C ALA A 283 8.68 1.82 7.18
N VAL A 284 9.35 2.18 6.10
CA VAL A 284 10.74 2.69 6.13
C VAL A 284 10.84 4.00 6.90
N ILE A 285 9.92 4.95 6.66
CA ILE A 285 9.95 6.24 7.38
C ILE A 285 9.77 6.04 8.87
N VAL A 286 8.85 5.14 9.29
CA VAL A 286 8.59 4.88 10.73
C VAL A 286 9.47 3.80 11.33
N ARG A 287 10.46 3.26 10.59
CA ARG A 287 11.38 2.20 11.03
C ARG A 287 10.69 0.90 11.46
N GLN A 288 9.69 0.50 10.72
CA GLN A 288 8.91 -0.70 11.01
C GLN A 288 8.96 -1.70 9.84
N GLU A 289 10.11 -1.87 9.21
CA GLU A 289 10.30 -2.71 8.03
C GLU A 289 9.99 -4.19 8.35
N ILE A 290 10.53 -4.69 9.46
CA ILE A 290 10.25 -6.08 9.91
C ILE A 290 8.81 -6.23 10.36
N VAL A 291 8.25 -5.21 11.01
CA VAL A 291 6.82 -5.24 11.40
C VAL A 291 5.92 -5.24 10.17
N LEU A 292 6.26 -4.48 9.13
CA LEU A 292 5.55 -4.55 7.84
C LEU A 292 5.63 -5.96 7.25
N PHE A 293 6.79 -6.63 7.29
CA PHE A 293 6.94 -8.00 6.81
C PHE A 293 6.01 -8.97 7.57
N ILE A 294 5.85 -8.78 8.88
CA ILE A 294 4.93 -9.58 9.72
C ILE A 294 3.48 -9.25 9.38
N MET A 295 3.08 -7.98 9.44
CA MET A 295 1.70 -7.56 9.15
C MET A 295 1.28 -7.90 7.72
N GLY A 296 2.21 -7.78 6.77
CA GLY A 296 2.05 -8.13 5.37
C GLY A 296 2.24 -9.60 5.05
N GLY A 297 2.23 -10.50 6.05
CA GLY A 297 2.55 -11.91 5.86
C GLY A 297 1.70 -12.62 4.80
N VAL A 298 0.47 -12.17 4.54
CA VAL A 298 -0.34 -12.66 3.41
C VAL A 298 0.34 -12.28 2.09
N PHE A 299 0.74 -11.03 1.89
CA PHE A 299 1.44 -10.57 0.69
C PHE A 299 2.78 -11.30 0.51
N VAL A 300 3.48 -11.54 1.62
CA VAL A 300 4.74 -12.30 1.64
C VAL A 300 4.49 -13.75 1.20
N ALA A 301 3.49 -14.42 1.78
CA ALA A 301 3.17 -15.81 1.45
C ALA A 301 2.76 -15.98 -0.02
N GLU A 302 1.94 -15.06 -0.55
CA GLU A 302 1.56 -15.01 -1.96
C GLU A 302 2.79 -14.90 -2.87
N THR A 303 3.67 -13.93 -2.57
CA THR A 303 4.91 -13.72 -3.34
C THR A 303 5.86 -14.90 -3.27
N LEU A 304 6.10 -15.44 -2.07
CA LEU A 304 6.96 -16.59 -1.87
C LEU A 304 6.42 -17.84 -2.60
N SER A 305 5.10 -18.02 -2.63
CA SER A 305 4.50 -19.15 -3.35
C SER A 305 4.81 -19.10 -4.85
N VAL A 306 4.77 -17.91 -5.45
CA VAL A 306 5.12 -17.71 -6.86
C VAL A 306 6.62 -17.97 -7.08
N MET A 307 7.47 -17.41 -6.22
CA MET A 307 8.93 -17.60 -6.33
C MET A 307 9.30 -19.08 -6.22
N LEU A 308 8.79 -19.77 -5.20
CA LEU A 308 9.03 -21.19 -4.98
C LEU A 308 8.50 -22.05 -6.14
N GLN A 309 7.29 -21.76 -6.61
CA GLN A 309 6.71 -22.46 -7.75
C GLN A 309 7.58 -22.34 -9.00
N VAL A 310 8.02 -21.12 -9.34
CA VAL A 310 8.84 -20.87 -10.53
C VAL A 310 10.22 -21.52 -10.42
N LEU A 311 10.87 -21.42 -9.24
CA LEU A 311 12.17 -22.03 -8.99
C LEU A 311 12.08 -23.55 -9.11
N TYR A 312 11.11 -24.17 -8.43
CA TYR A 312 10.91 -25.61 -8.45
C TYR A 312 10.54 -26.13 -9.85
N PHE A 313 9.65 -25.45 -10.57
CA PHE A 313 9.27 -25.78 -11.92
C PHE A 313 10.47 -25.80 -12.87
N LYS A 314 11.35 -24.81 -12.78
CA LYS A 314 12.57 -24.74 -13.59
C LYS A 314 13.58 -25.83 -13.19
N ALA A 315 13.78 -26.07 -11.89
CA ALA A 315 14.73 -27.03 -11.38
C ALA A 315 14.33 -28.50 -11.67
N THR A 316 13.02 -28.78 -11.74
CA THR A 316 12.51 -30.16 -11.90
C THR A 316 12.01 -30.47 -13.31
N GLY A 317 12.19 -29.53 -14.26
CA GLY A 317 11.76 -29.75 -15.64
C GLY A 317 10.23 -29.82 -15.82
N GLY A 318 9.46 -29.08 -15.01
CA GLY A 318 8.02 -28.93 -15.20
C GLY A 318 7.11 -29.39 -14.06
N LYS A 319 7.66 -29.92 -12.96
CA LYS A 319 6.85 -30.31 -11.79
C LYS A 319 6.39 -29.08 -11.01
N ARG A 320 5.20 -29.16 -10.40
CA ARG A 320 4.59 -28.09 -9.61
C ARG A 320 4.52 -28.49 -8.14
N ILE A 321 4.77 -27.53 -7.22
CA ILE A 321 4.54 -27.68 -5.78
C ILE A 321 3.07 -27.42 -5.47
N PHE A 322 2.56 -26.28 -5.94
CA PHE A 322 1.17 -25.87 -5.80
C PHE A 322 0.40 -26.19 -7.09
N ARG A 323 -0.92 -26.43 -7.00
CA ARG A 323 -1.77 -26.60 -8.19
C ARG A 323 -1.67 -25.41 -9.11
N MET A 324 -1.66 -24.20 -8.50
CA MET A 324 -1.41 -22.93 -9.16
C MET A 324 -0.77 -21.97 -8.15
N ALA A 325 0.01 -21.01 -8.60
CA ALA A 325 0.52 -19.90 -7.79
C ALA A 325 0.06 -18.59 -8.44
N PRO A 326 -0.27 -17.57 -7.63
CA PRO A 326 -0.19 -17.45 -6.17
C PRO A 326 -1.15 -18.36 -5.37
N LEU A 327 -1.03 -18.37 -4.00
CA LEU A 327 -1.77 -19.29 -3.13
C LEU A 327 -3.29 -19.17 -3.22
N HIS A 328 -3.83 -17.98 -3.45
CA HIS A 328 -5.28 -17.80 -3.58
C HIS A 328 -5.85 -18.70 -4.71
N HIS A 329 -5.18 -18.80 -5.86
CA HIS A 329 -5.60 -19.70 -6.94
C HIS A 329 -5.41 -21.17 -6.58
N HIS A 330 -4.42 -21.51 -5.76
CA HIS A 330 -4.25 -22.87 -5.25
C HIS A 330 -5.50 -23.32 -4.46
N TYR A 331 -5.99 -22.46 -3.55
CA TYR A 331 -7.18 -22.75 -2.75
C TYR A 331 -8.47 -22.78 -3.56
N GLU A 332 -8.60 -21.93 -4.59
CA GLU A 332 -9.73 -22.02 -5.54
C GLU A 332 -9.75 -23.39 -6.25
N LEU A 333 -8.58 -23.86 -6.71
CA LEU A 333 -8.45 -25.20 -7.34
C LEU A 333 -8.58 -26.36 -6.35
N GLU A 334 -8.48 -26.09 -5.04
CA GLU A 334 -8.83 -27.01 -3.95
C GLU A 334 -10.35 -27.06 -3.69
N GLY A 335 -11.14 -26.18 -4.33
CA GLY A 335 -12.60 -26.16 -4.21
C GLY A 335 -13.14 -25.10 -3.23
N TRP A 336 -12.30 -24.19 -2.72
CA TRP A 336 -12.80 -23.08 -1.90
C TRP A 336 -13.48 -22.03 -2.79
N LYS A 337 -14.60 -21.50 -2.31
CA LYS A 337 -15.26 -20.36 -2.99
C LYS A 337 -14.38 -19.11 -2.87
N GLU A 338 -14.36 -18.27 -3.89
CA GLU A 338 -13.60 -17.03 -3.91
C GLU A 338 -13.82 -16.18 -2.65
N SER A 339 -15.07 -15.95 -2.27
CA SER A 339 -15.41 -15.18 -1.06
C SER A 339 -14.86 -15.82 0.23
N GLN A 340 -14.73 -17.15 0.29
CA GLN A 340 -14.12 -17.82 1.43
C GLN A 340 -12.62 -17.59 1.49
N VAL A 341 -11.92 -17.64 0.36
CA VAL A 341 -10.48 -17.34 0.28
C VAL A 341 -10.25 -15.90 0.75
N VAL A 342 -10.98 -14.94 0.19
CA VAL A 342 -10.85 -13.52 0.50
C VAL A 342 -11.07 -13.24 1.98
N VAL A 343 -12.19 -13.68 2.56
CA VAL A 343 -12.50 -13.42 3.98
C VAL A 343 -11.49 -14.10 4.91
N ARG A 344 -11.06 -15.31 4.61
CA ARG A 344 -10.03 -15.99 5.42
C ARG A 344 -8.69 -15.26 5.38
N PHE A 345 -8.28 -14.74 4.23
CA PHE A 345 -7.06 -13.96 4.11
C PHE A 345 -7.17 -12.62 4.84
N TRP A 346 -8.35 -11.99 4.87
CA TRP A 346 -8.59 -10.81 5.71
C TRP A 346 -8.44 -11.14 7.20
N ILE A 347 -9.01 -12.27 7.65
CA ILE A 347 -8.88 -12.71 9.05
C ILE A 347 -7.41 -12.96 9.41
N ILE A 348 -6.65 -13.66 8.54
CA ILE A 348 -5.22 -13.89 8.75
C ILE A 348 -4.48 -12.55 8.80
N THR A 349 -4.76 -11.62 7.87
CA THR A 349 -4.14 -10.30 7.88
C THR A 349 -4.46 -9.54 9.17
N MET A 350 -5.71 -9.57 9.65
CA MET A 350 -6.08 -8.93 10.91
C MET A 350 -5.30 -9.51 12.09
N MET A 351 -5.16 -10.84 12.17
CA MET A 351 -4.34 -11.49 13.20
C MET A 351 -2.88 -11.03 13.14
N LEU A 352 -2.29 -10.98 11.95
CA LEU A 352 -0.91 -10.53 11.74
C LEU A 352 -0.74 -9.04 12.07
N VAL A 353 -1.72 -8.20 11.75
CA VAL A 353 -1.74 -6.78 12.11
C VAL A 353 -1.81 -6.60 13.62
N LEU A 354 -2.67 -7.33 14.32
CA LEU A 354 -2.74 -7.29 15.79
C LEU A 354 -1.43 -7.78 16.42
N PHE A 355 -0.82 -8.83 15.84
CA PHE A 355 0.49 -9.30 16.28
C PHE A 355 1.59 -8.25 16.02
N GLY A 356 1.57 -7.58 14.87
CA GLY A 356 2.47 -6.46 14.58
C GLY A 356 2.27 -5.30 15.56
N LEU A 357 1.04 -4.90 15.85
CA LEU A 357 0.72 -3.85 16.83
C LEU A 357 1.16 -4.22 18.26
N SER A 358 1.14 -5.49 18.64
CA SER A 358 1.63 -5.93 19.95
C SER A 358 3.11 -5.57 20.18
N THR A 359 3.90 -5.46 19.09
CA THR A 359 5.30 -5.04 19.15
C THR A 359 5.50 -3.62 19.70
N LEU A 360 4.47 -2.77 19.68
CA LEU A 360 4.52 -1.43 20.30
C LEU A 360 4.86 -1.46 21.78
N LYS A 361 4.45 -2.51 22.49
CA LYS A 361 4.66 -2.60 23.94
C LYS A 361 5.60 -3.73 24.36
N LEU A 362 5.76 -4.75 23.54
CA LEU A 362 6.59 -5.92 23.84
C LEU A 362 8.08 -5.70 23.49
N ARG A 363 8.59 -4.51 23.79
CA ARG A 363 10.01 -4.13 23.59
C ARG A 363 10.71 -3.95 24.92
#